data_64527b400aa8a767aecc31b113d088d5
#
_entry.id   64527b400aa8a767aecc31b113d088d5
#
_cell.length_a   1.000
_cell.length_b   1.000
_cell.length_c   1.000
_cell.angle_alpha   90.00
_cell.angle_beta   90.00
_cell.angle_gamma   90.00
#
_symmetry.space_group_name_H-M   'P 1'
#
loop_
_entity.id
_entity.type
_entity.pdbx_description
1 polymer ?
#
loop_
_entity_poly.entity_id
_entity_poly.type
_entity_poly.pdbx_seq_one_letter_code
_entity_poly.pdbx_strand_id
1 'polypeptide(L)'
;MPIFRCHLKSESNVKAGAKHMQAIIVTGGKQYNVTEGQLVYIEKLNAEAGEAVVFDQVLAIVDGENSKFGTPAIEGAKVEAKVVRKGKKITVFKYRPKKGSASKKGHRQPYTAVQIEKISV
;
A
#
# COMPACT_ATOMS: atom_id res chain seq x y z
N MET A 1 -28.59 -7.27 34.95
CA MET A 1 -27.47 -6.55 34.35
C MET A 1 -27.30 -7.05 32.93
N PRO A 2 -27.58 -6.27 31.92
CA PRO A 2 -27.35 -6.70 30.54
C PRO A 2 -25.84 -6.60 30.23
N ILE A 3 -25.26 -7.73 29.92
CA ILE A 3 -23.88 -7.83 29.46
C ILE A 3 -23.88 -7.31 28.03
N PHE A 4 -23.28 -6.13 27.79
CA PHE A 4 -23.01 -5.63 26.46
C PHE A 4 -21.98 -6.53 25.77
N ARG A 5 -22.47 -7.47 24.99
CA ARG A 5 -21.66 -8.27 24.06
C ARG A 5 -21.29 -7.40 22.89
N CYS A 6 -20.09 -6.85 22.91
CA CYS A 6 -19.50 -6.18 21.75
C CYS A 6 -19.32 -7.23 20.64
N HIS A 7 -20.23 -7.27 19.70
CA HIS A 7 -20.09 -8.06 18.48
C HIS A 7 -19.15 -7.29 17.56
N LEU A 8 -17.87 -7.61 17.64
CA LEU A 8 -16.93 -7.30 16.57
C LEU A 8 -17.34 -8.15 15.37
N LYS A 9 -18.15 -7.57 14.49
CA LYS A 9 -18.32 -8.09 13.13
C LYS A 9 -17.00 -7.87 12.39
N SER A 10 -16.14 -8.84 12.40
CA SER A 10 -15.11 -8.97 11.39
C SER A 10 -15.80 -9.42 10.11
N GLU A 11 -16.27 -8.48 9.32
CA GLU A 11 -16.68 -8.77 7.95
C GLU A 11 -15.42 -8.97 7.11
N SER A 12 -14.84 -10.15 7.22
CA SER A 12 -13.95 -10.68 6.21
C SER A 12 -14.82 -11.03 5.00
N ASN A 13 -15.11 -10.03 4.16
CA ASN A 13 -15.77 -10.22 2.89
C ASN A 13 -14.76 -10.83 1.92
N VAL A 14 -14.31 -12.05 2.22
CA VAL A 14 -13.57 -12.87 1.27
C VAL A 14 -14.64 -13.38 0.30
N LYS A 15 -14.83 -12.68 -0.80
CA LYS A 15 -15.56 -13.22 -1.95
C LYS A 15 -14.74 -14.37 -2.50
N ALA A 16 -15.06 -15.58 -2.04
CA ALA A 16 -14.58 -16.82 -2.63
C ALA A 16 -15.05 -16.85 -4.10
N GLY A 17 -14.09 -16.88 -5.04
CA GLY A 17 -14.39 -17.11 -6.45
C GLY A 17 -13.84 -16.09 -7.46
N ALA A 18 -13.27 -14.96 -7.06
CA ALA A 18 -12.55 -14.11 -7.99
C ALA A 18 -11.10 -14.62 -8.13
N LYS A 19 -10.66 -14.91 -9.34
CA LYS A 19 -9.23 -15.10 -9.63
C LYS A 19 -8.51 -13.81 -9.27
N HIS A 20 -7.86 -13.80 -8.11
CA HIS A 20 -7.09 -12.64 -7.66
C HIS A 20 -5.69 -12.72 -8.28
N MET A 21 -5.49 -11.99 -9.36
CA MET A 21 -4.16 -11.78 -9.90
C MET A 21 -3.36 -10.96 -8.90
N GLN A 22 -2.22 -11.51 -8.48
CA GLN A 22 -1.28 -10.86 -7.58
C GLN A 22 0.00 -10.55 -8.34
N ALA A 23 0.57 -9.38 -8.11
CA ALA A 23 1.84 -8.99 -8.68
C ALA A 23 2.80 -8.55 -7.57
N ILE A 24 4.09 -8.83 -7.75
CA ILE A 24 5.15 -8.31 -6.90
C ILE A 24 5.87 -7.22 -7.68
N ILE A 25 5.69 -5.97 -7.25
CA ILE A 25 6.33 -4.79 -7.83
C ILE A 25 7.50 -4.32 -6.99
N VAL A 26 8.47 -3.68 -7.63
CA VAL A 26 9.58 -3.00 -6.97
C VAL A 26 9.45 -1.51 -7.15
N THR A 27 9.40 -0.78 -6.05
CA THR A 27 9.41 0.70 -6.08
C THR A 27 10.00 1.26 -4.79
N GLY A 28 10.71 2.39 -4.89
CA GLY A 28 11.32 3.04 -3.73
C GLY A 28 12.31 2.16 -2.95
N GLY A 29 12.97 1.20 -3.60
CA GLY A 29 13.89 0.25 -2.97
C GLY A 29 13.22 -0.85 -2.14
N LYS A 30 11.90 -1.03 -2.30
CA LYS A 30 11.10 -2.04 -1.59
C LYS A 30 10.26 -2.85 -2.56
N GLN A 31 9.90 -4.06 -2.14
CA GLN A 31 9.00 -4.93 -2.87
C GLN A 31 7.61 -4.91 -2.21
N TYR A 32 6.58 -4.85 -3.04
CA TYR A 32 5.19 -4.84 -2.59
C TYR A 32 4.41 -5.93 -3.31
N ASN A 33 3.71 -6.74 -2.54
CA ASN A 33 2.71 -7.65 -3.10
C ASN A 33 1.40 -6.88 -3.27
N VAL A 34 0.90 -6.81 -4.49
CA VAL A 34 -0.28 -6.02 -4.85
C VAL A 34 -1.32 -6.87 -5.57
N THR A 35 -2.58 -6.56 -5.31
CA THR A 35 -3.74 -7.13 -5.98
C THR A 35 -4.56 -6.03 -6.64
N GLU A 36 -5.34 -6.38 -7.65
CA GLU A 36 -6.25 -5.42 -8.28
C GLU A 36 -7.26 -4.85 -7.28
N GLY A 37 -7.49 -3.54 -7.34
CA GLY A 37 -8.37 -2.81 -6.43
C GLY A 37 -7.77 -2.49 -5.06
N GLN A 38 -6.56 -2.95 -4.74
CA GLN A 38 -5.91 -2.72 -3.45
C GLN A 38 -5.35 -1.31 -3.32
N LEU A 39 -5.49 -0.72 -2.12
CA LEU A 39 -4.80 0.51 -1.73
C LEU A 39 -3.45 0.17 -1.08
N VAL A 40 -2.36 0.67 -1.65
CA VAL A 40 -0.99 0.41 -1.19
C VAL A 40 -0.30 1.72 -0.84
N TYR A 41 0.46 1.72 0.26
CA TYR A 41 1.27 2.86 0.68
C TYR A 41 2.72 2.63 0.27
N ILE A 42 3.22 3.49 -0.60
CA ILE A 42 4.58 3.42 -1.14
C ILE A 42 5.38 4.66 -0.78
N GLU A 43 6.68 4.66 -1.06
CA GLU A 43 7.53 5.84 -0.90
C GLU A 43 7.06 6.99 -1.80
N LYS A 44 7.47 8.20 -1.46
CA LYS A 44 7.06 9.41 -2.16
C LYS A 44 7.32 9.29 -3.67
N LEU A 45 6.26 9.44 -4.47
CA LEU A 45 6.35 9.66 -5.91
C LEU A 45 6.16 11.14 -6.23
N ASN A 46 6.77 11.59 -7.33
CA ASN A 46 6.60 12.94 -7.87
C ASN A 46 5.36 13.02 -8.79
N ALA A 47 4.24 12.48 -8.30
CA ALA A 47 2.96 12.47 -8.99
C ALA A 47 1.91 13.20 -8.13
N GLU A 48 0.93 13.84 -8.76
CA GLU A 48 -0.15 14.53 -8.06
C GLU A 48 -1.31 13.59 -7.70
N ALA A 49 -2.17 14.01 -6.77
CA ALA A 49 -3.37 13.24 -6.43
C ALA A 49 -4.32 13.18 -7.63
N GLY A 50 -4.74 11.99 -8.01
CA GLY A 50 -5.57 11.73 -9.19
C GLY A 50 -4.80 11.34 -10.45
N GLU A 51 -3.48 11.43 -10.45
CA GLU A 51 -2.62 11.06 -11.56
C GLU A 51 -2.45 9.53 -11.65
N ALA A 52 -2.43 9.00 -12.87
CA ALA A 52 -2.13 7.59 -13.13
C ALA A 52 -0.61 7.37 -13.13
N VAL A 53 -0.17 6.33 -12.47
CA VAL A 53 1.23 5.91 -12.40
C VAL A 53 1.34 4.48 -12.89
N VAL A 54 2.33 4.21 -13.72
CA VAL A 54 2.63 2.87 -14.24
C VAL A 54 3.92 2.36 -13.61
N PHE A 55 3.87 1.13 -13.10
CA PHE A 55 5.03 0.43 -12.57
C PHE A 55 5.49 -0.63 -13.58
N ASP A 56 6.68 -0.46 -14.11
CA ASP A 56 7.27 -1.35 -15.12
C ASP A 56 8.11 -2.49 -14.48
N GLN A 57 8.56 -2.30 -13.22
CA GLN A 57 9.38 -3.29 -12.53
C GLN A 57 8.51 -4.31 -11.78
N VAL A 58 8.05 -5.32 -12.49
CA VAL A 58 7.27 -6.43 -11.95
C VAL A 58 8.15 -7.67 -11.87
N LEU A 59 8.37 -8.19 -10.66
CA LEU A 59 9.24 -9.37 -10.44
C LEU A 59 8.52 -10.68 -10.68
N ALA A 60 7.27 -10.75 -10.24
CA ALA A 60 6.47 -11.97 -10.34
C ALA A 60 4.99 -11.63 -10.45
N ILE A 61 4.27 -12.52 -11.12
CA ILE A 61 2.82 -12.48 -11.21
C ILE A 61 2.30 -13.87 -10.88
N VAL A 62 1.32 -13.91 -10.00
CA VAL A 62 0.64 -15.13 -9.57
C VAL A 62 -0.84 -15.03 -9.94
N ASP A 63 -1.28 -15.90 -10.82
CA ASP A 63 -2.67 -16.02 -11.23
C ASP A 63 -3.18 -17.42 -10.87
N GLY A 64 -3.64 -17.55 -9.62
CA GLY A 64 -4.13 -18.83 -9.11
C GLY A 64 -3.07 -19.94 -9.15
N GLU A 65 -3.19 -20.85 -10.11
CA GLU A 65 -2.26 -21.99 -10.28
C GLU A 65 -1.04 -21.63 -11.13
N ASN A 66 -1.11 -20.56 -11.91
CA ASN A 66 -0.02 -20.15 -12.79
C ASN A 66 0.81 -19.05 -12.13
N SER A 67 2.10 -19.29 -12.04
CA SER A 67 3.06 -18.29 -11.53
C SER A 67 4.12 -18.01 -12.58
N LYS A 68 4.31 -16.73 -12.90
CA LYS A 68 5.38 -16.25 -13.78
C LYS A 68 6.39 -15.49 -12.95
N PHE A 69 7.66 -15.84 -13.09
CA PHE A 69 8.76 -15.16 -12.41
C PHE A 69 9.68 -14.52 -13.44
N GLY A 70 10.15 -13.31 -13.14
CA GLY A 70 11.10 -12.59 -13.97
C GLY A 70 12.56 -12.93 -13.60
N THR A 71 13.47 -12.64 -14.53
CA THR A 71 14.92 -12.76 -14.33
C THR A 71 15.61 -11.44 -14.76
N PRO A 72 15.65 -10.39 -13.96
CA PRO A 72 15.02 -10.14 -12.64
C PRO A 72 13.57 -9.69 -12.71
N ALA A 73 13.12 -9.07 -13.82
CA ALA A 73 11.76 -8.57 -14.02
C ALA A 73 11.10 -9.26 -15.21
N ILE A 74 9.77 -9.28 -15.22
CA ILE A 74 9.00 -9.80 -16.35
C ILE A 74 8.92 -8.72 -17.43
N GLU A 75 9.43 -9.00 -18.62
CA GLU A 75 9.37 -8.09 -19.76
C GLU A 75 7.92 -7.93 -20.24
N GLY A 76 7.50 -6.69 -20.42
CA GLY A 76 6.16 -6.33 -20.89
C GLY A 76 5.09 -6.24 -19.81
N ALA A 77 5.35 -6.73 -18.59
CA ALA A 77 4.40 -6.60 -17.49
C ALA A 77 4.35 -5.16 -16.95
N LYS A 78 3.12 -4.66 -16.74
CA LYS A 78 2.88 -3.32 -16.21
C LYS A 78 1.75 -3.35 -15.18
N VAL A 79 1.91 -2.55 -14.13
CA VAL A 79 0.87 -2.34 -13.12
C VAL A 79 0.43 -0.89 -13.16
N GLU A 80 -0.82 -0.67 -13.49
CA GLU A 80 -1.44 0.65 -13.53
C GLU A 80 -2.05 0.95 -12.16
N ALA A 81 -1.73 2.12 -11.62
CA ALA A 81 -2.21 2.58 -10.33
C ALA A 81 -2.55 4.07 -10.36
N LYS A 82 -3.51 4.47 -9.54
CA LYS A 82 -3.93 5.86 -9.38
C LYS A 82 -3.52 6.39 -8.02
N VAL A 83 -2.93 7.58 -8.00
CA VAL A 83 -2.56 8.26 -6.76
C VAL A 83 -3.82 8.77 -6.05
N VAL A 84 -4.04 8.33 -4.81
CA VAL A 84 -5.22 8.70 -4.02
C VAL A 84 -4.92 9.87 -3.09
N ARG A 85 -3.81 9.80 -2.35
CA ARG A 85 -3.44 10.85 -1.39
C ARG A 85 -1.96 10.84 -1.04
N LYS A 86 -1.52 11.97 -0.43
CA LYS A 86 -0.19 12.15 0.15
C LYS A 86 -0.25 12.12 1.68
N GLY A 87 0.88 11.95 2.34
CA GLY A 87 1.03 11.77 3.77
C GLY A 87 0.38 12.84 4.66
N LYS A 88 -0.08 12.43 5.85
CA LYS A 88 -0.67 13.29 6.89
C LYS A 88 0.40 13.70 7.91
N LYS A 89 0.31 14.94 8.41
CA LYS A 89 1.17 15.45 9.50
C LYS A 89 0.74 14.86 10.83
N ILE A 90 1.69 14.38 11.62
CA ILE A 90 1.52 14.00 13.01
C ILE A 90 2.30 14.93 13.92
N THR A 91 1.82 15.13 15.15
CA THR A 91 2.51 15.91 16.16
C THR A 91 3.09 14.97 17.20
N VAL A 92 4.41 15.04 17.39
CA VAL A 92 5.14 14.26 18.39
C VAL A 92 5.45 15.16 19.57
N PHE A 93 5.13 14.72 20.77
CA PHE A 93 5.46 15.40 22.01
C PHE A 93 6.37 14.51 22.85
N LYS A 94 7.51 15.08 23.27
CA LYS A 94 8.47 14.44 24.16
C LYS A 94 8.54 15.22 25.46
N TYR A 95 8.38 14.55 26.57
CA TYR A 95 8.42 15.14 27.90
C TYR A 95 9.25 14.28 28.84
N ARG A 96 10.08 14.93 29.65
CA ARG A 96 10.83 14.28 30.73
C ARG A 96 10.42 14.90 32.05
N PRO A 97 9.77 14.16 32.96
CA PRO A 97 9.36 14.68 34.26
C PRO A 97 10.58 15.10 35.09
N LYS A 98 10.43 16.16 35.89
CA LYS A 98 11.47 16.70 36.78
C LYS A 98 12.78 17.17 36.10
N LYS A 99 12.85 17.20 34.78
CA LYS A 99 14.03 17.64 34.02
C LYS A 99 13.84 18.95 33.27
N GLY A 100 12.67 19.60 33.37
CA GLY A 100 12.37 20.84 32.65
C GLY A 100 12.41 20.68 31.11
N SER A 101 12.44 19.46 30.60
CA SER A 101 12.53 19.18 29.16
C SER A 101 11.18 18.84 28.56
N ALA A 102 10.69 19.69 27.66
CA ALA A 102 9.51 19.45 26.86
C ALA A 102 9.80 19.85 25.41
N SER A 103 9.47 18.99 24.46
CA SER A 103 9.66 19.26 23.04
C SER A 103 8.44 18.80 22.26
N LYS A 104 7.87 19.70 21.45
CA LYS A 104 6.76 19.42 20.54
C LYS A 104 7.22 19.65 19.10
N LYS A 105 7.19 18.61 18.29
CA LYS A 105 7.56 18.67 16.86
C LYS A 105 6.47 18.08 16.00
N GLY A 106 6.18 18.74 14.88
CA GLY A 106 5.36 18.16 13.82
C GLY A 106 6.23 17.36 12.86
N HIS A 107 5.79 16.18 12.46
CA HIS A 107 6.42 15.36 11.44
C HIS A 107 5.42 14.98 10.37
N ARG A 108 5.81 15.12 9.10
CA ARG A 108 5.06 14.63 7.95
C ARG A 108 5.94 13.68 7.18
N GLN A 109 5.68 12.38 7.34
CA GLN A 109 6.38 11.37 6.55
C GLN A 109 5.91 11.48 5.10
N PRO A 110 6.82 11.68 4.13
CA PRO A 110 6.47 11.67 2.73
C PRO A 110 6.17 10.23 2.28
N TYR A 111 4.93 9.96 1.95
CA TYR A 111 4.48 8.72 1.32
C TYR A 111 3.39 9.04 0.30
N THR A 112 3.18 8.12 -0.63
CA THR A 112 2.10 8.19 -1.60
C THR A 112 1.20 6.98 -1.43
N ALA A 113 -0.11 7.17 -1.34
CA ALA A 113 -1.08 6.11 -1.36
C ALA A 113 -1.59 5.94 -2.80
N VAL A 114 -1.43 4.77 -3.36
CA VAL A 114 -1.87 4.42 -4.70
C VAL A 114 -2.91 3.30 -4.64
N GLN A 115 -3.91 3.41 -5.48
CA GLN A 115 -4.88 2.34 -5.70
C GLN A 115 -4.51 1.62 -6.99
N ILE A 116 -4.33 0.32 -6.90
CA ILE A 116 -4.03 -0.52 -8.07
C ILE A 116 -5.30 -0.67 -8.90
N GLU A 117 -5.26 -0.31 -10.17
CA GLU A 117 -6.39 -0.41 -11.09
C GLU A 117 -6.33 -1.70 -11.88
N LYS A 118 -5.19 -1.98 -12.54
CA LYS A 118 -5.04 -3.11 -13.45
C LYS A 118 -3.62 -3.67 -13.44
N ILE A 119 -3.52 -4.98 -13.56
CA ILE A 119 -2.26 -5.70 -13.79
C ILE A 119 -2.28 -6.23 -15.22
N SER A 120 -1.33 -5.77 -16.05
CA SER A 120 -1.17 -6.20 -17.44
C SER A 120 0.10 -7.03 -17.58
N VAL A 121 0.03 -8.12 -18.37
CA VAL A 121 1.14 -9.06 -18.63
C VAL A 121 1.40 -9.13 -20.12
#